data_37030d80d1d2a713b7d62317cd1a4903
#
_entry.id   37030d80d1d2a713b7d62317cd1a4903
#
_cell.length_a   1.000
_cell.length_b   1.000
_cell.length_c   1.000
_cell.angle_alpha   90.00
_cell.angle_beta   90.00
_cell.angle_gamma   90.00
#
_symmetry.space_group_name_H-M   'P 1'
#
loop_
_entity.id
_entity.type
_entity.pdbx_description
1 polymer ?
#
loop_
_entity_poly.entity_id
_entity_poly.type
_entity_poly.pdbx_seq_one_letter_code
_entity_poly.pdbx_strand_id
1 'polypeptide(L)'
;MAGKIKAMWTNKDIRNRILFTLFAFLVYRLGSAITVPDVNTADLVNGLGENSLFAMLNLLGGGGLEQFSVFALGVTPYITASIIIQLLSMDVIPHLTELSKAGANGRKTLDKYTRYLAVVFAFVQSFSLVYGFSKTYTGLIVGGVTISKILYIATIFAAGSMFLVWIGDQISMKGIGNGISMVIMAGIVGRMPQQFSSAWSSLISGESAPTYGAWLFAAYILVYLLIIIFVTLINTAERRIPIQYTSSSISLSKPSEANYLPLKVNSASVIPVIFASSLMMAPIQIASFFPSNDFIKEMQKWLGLQTWYSLVIYVLLILFFTFFYTKMQINPEKVAENLGKSGSYIPSVRPGTETKDYINRVLSRITVLGSVALAIIAVMPHIMPLVWPDLPNSMALGGTGMIIVVGVAIETVRQVQGLITQKSYKKYYED
;
A
#
# COMPACT_ATOMS: atom_id res chain seq x y z
N MET A 1 -20.43 14.28 13.45
CA MET A 1 -19.43 13.22 13.68
C MET A 1 -19.74 12.36 14.90
N ALA A 2 -20.04 12.94 16.06
CA ALA A 2 -20.35 12.18 17.29
C ALA A 2 -21.46 11.12 17.15
N GLY A 3 -22.56 11.42 16.44
CA GLY A 3 -23.66 10.46 16.21
C GLY A 3 -23.25 9.24 15.39
N LYS A 4 -22.34 9.38 14.41
CA LYS A 4 -21.82 8.26 13.61
C LYS A 4 -20.91 7.35 14.45
N ILE A 5 -20.06 7.93 15.30
CA ILE A 5 -19.19 7.18 16.22
C ILE A 5 -20.06 6.40 17.23
N LYS A 6 -21.10 7.03 17.80
CA LYS A 6 -22.04 6.35 18.70
C LYS A 6 -22.72 5.17 18.00
N ALA A 7 -23.15 5.32 16.75
CA ALA A 7 -23.76 4.25 15.95
C ALA A 7 -22.79 3.08 15.69
N MET A 8 -21.48 3.35 15.49
CA MET A 8 -20.45 2.31 15.33
C MET A 8 -20.32 1.44 16.58
N TRP A 9 -20.29 2.04 17.78
CA TRP A 9 -20.15 1.32 19.04
C TRP A 9 -21.43 0.61 19.50
N THR A 10 -22.59 1.16 19.14
CA THR A 10 -23.90 0.55 19.47
C THR A 10 -24.16 -0.71 18.65
N ASN A 11 -23.59 -0.81 17.44
CA ASN A 11 -23.78 -1.98 16.60
C ASN A 11 -22.77 -3.09 16.94
N LYS A 12 -23.27 -4.20 17.53
CA LYS A 12 -22.45 -5.33 18.00
C LYS A 12 -21.53 -5.92 16.91
N ASP A 13 -22.01 -6.04 15.67
CA ASP A 13 -21.22 -6.64 14.58
C ASP A 13 -20.09 -5.72 14.15
N ILE A 14 -20.36 -4.41 14.02
CA ILE A 14 -19.32 -3.44 13.63
C ILE A 14 -18.28 -3.33 14.73
N ARG A 15 -18.72 -3.28 16.00
CA ARG A 15 -17.83 -3.28 17.15
C ARG A 15 -16.92 -4.52 17.18
N ASN A 16 -17.48 -5.71 16.97
CA ASN A 16 -16.71 -6.95 16.97
C ASN A 16 -15.68 -6.97 15.83
N ARG A 17 -16.01 -6.45 14.65
CA ARG A 17 -15.07 -6.31 13.52
C ARG A 17 -13.94 -5.33 13.85
N ILE A 18 -14.23 -4.19 14.48
CA ILE A 18 -13.23 -3.22 14.93
C ILE A 18 -12.30 -3.86 15.95
N LEU A 19 -12.87 -4.50 17.00
CA LEU A 19 -12.10 -5.15 18.05
C LEU A 19 -11.20 -6.27 17.50
N PHE A 20 -11.71 -7.07 16.55
CA PHE A 20 -10.92 -8.09 15.87
C PHE A 20 -9.73 -7.49 15.12
N THR A 21 -9.94 -6.38 14.38
CA THR A 21 -8.86 -5.69 13.67
C THR A 21 -7.80 -5.13 14.63
N LEU A 22 -8.22 -4.53 15.74
CA LEU A 22 -7.30 -4.04 16.77
C LEU A 22 -6.52 -5.18 17.43
N PHE A 23 -7.18 -6.31 17.69
CA PHE A 23 -6.52 -7.52 18.21
C PHE A 23 -5.47 -8.05 17.21
N ALA A 24 -5.79 -8.09 15.92
CA ALA A 24 -4.84 -8.48 14.87
C ALA A 24 -3.62 -7.54 14.83
N PHE A 25 -3.81 -6.23 15.02
CA PHE A 25 -2.70 -5.28 15.14
C PHE A 25 -1.82 -5.53 16.36
N LEU A 26 -2.42 -5.90 17.48
CA LEU A 26 -1.66 -6.27 18.67
C LEU A 26 -0.81 -7.53 18.41
N VAL A 27 -1.39 -8.57 17.80
CA VAL A 27 -0.65 -9.78 17.41
C VAL A 27 0.50 -9.45 16.46
N TYR A 28 0.23 -8.59 15.45
CA TYR A 28 1.27 -8.09 14.54
C TYR A 28 2.41 -7.39 15.32
N ARG A 29 2.08 -6.50 16.25
CA ARG A 29 3.09 -5.74 17.01
C ARG A 29 3.92 -6.64 17.90
N LEU A 30 3.30 -7.62 18.56
CA LEU A 30 4.01 -8.62 19.38
C LEU A 30 4.98 -9.43 18.51
N GLY A 31 4.55 -9.94 17.36
CA GLY A 31 5.41 -10.70 16.47
C GLY A 31 6.54 -9.87 15.82
N SER A 32 6.32 -8.58 15.60
CA SER A 32 7.38 -7.69 15.10
C SER A 32 8.45 -7.37 16.16
N ALA A 33 8.19 -7.61 17.43
CA ALA A 33 9.15 -7.44 18.52
C ALA A 33 9.96 -8.73 18.81
N ILE A 34 9.55 -9.87 18.27
CA ILE A 34 10.26 -11.15 18.47
C ILE A 34 11.42 -11.22 17.45
N THR A 35 12.65 -11.13 17.94
CA THR A 35 13.85 -11.28 17.13
C THR A 35 14.13 -12.76 16.83
N VAL A 36 14.72 -13.03 15.66
CA VAL A 36 15.15 -14.39 15.30
C VAL A 36 16.34 -14.80 16.15
N PRO A 37 16.38 -16.04 16.69
CA PRO A 37 17.52 -16.55 17.43
C PRO A 37 18.82 -16.53 16.60
N ASP A 38 19.96 -16.49 17.29
CA ASP A 38 21.31 -16.53 16.70
C ASP A 38 21.68 -15.34 15.79
N VAL A 39 21.00 -14.19 15.92
CA VAL A 39 21.28 -12.97 15.17
C VAL A 39 21.67 -11.84 16.14
N ASN A 40 22.82 -11.19 15.84
CA ASN A 40 23.24 -9.97 16.54
C ASN A 40 22.88 -8.74 15.69
N THR A 41 21.96 -7.93 16.17
CA THR A 41 21.43 -6.77 15.44
C THR A 41 22.15 -5.45 15.72
N ALA A 42 23.14 -5.44 16.64
CA ALA A 42 23.81 -4.21 17.07
C ALA A 42 24.50 -3.46 15.91
N ASP A 43 25.13 -4.19 15.00
CA ASP A 43 25.84 -3.61 13.84
C ASP A 43 24.89 -3.19 12.70
N LEU A 44 23.69 -3.76 12.66
CA LEU A 44 22.69 -3.45 11.64
C LEU A 44 22.05 -2.08 11.84
N VAL A 45 21.78 -1.70 13.08
CA VAL A 45 21.09 -0.44 13.40
C VAL A 45 21.90 0.76 12.89
N ASN A 46 23.23 0.67 12.95
CA ASN A 46 24.13 1.74 12.49
C ASN A 46 24.31 1.75 10.96
N GLY A 47 24.26 0.59 10.29
CA GLY A 47 24.50 0.49 8.85
C GLY A 47 23.27 0.61 7.96
N LEU A 48 22.08 0.34 8.48
CA LEU A 48 20.83 0.43 7.70
C LEU A 48 20.38 1.87 7.41
N GLY A 49 20.81 2.83 8.23
CA GLY A 49 20.47 4.25 8.05
C GLY A 49 21.07 4.90 6.80
N GLU A 50 22.14 4.33 6.24
CA GLU A 50 22.85 4.88 5.07
C GLU A 50 22.26 4.42 3.73
N ASN A 51 21.49 3.31 3.70
CA ASN A 51 20.95 2.73 2.49
C ASN A 51 19.44 2.96 2.37
N SER A 52 19.01 3.86 1.50
CA SER A 52 17.59 4.21 1.29
C SER A 52 16.70 3.01 0.88
N LEU A 53 17.28 1.99 0.21
CA LEU A 53 16.57 0.77 -0.18
C LEU A 53 16.18 -0.12 0.99
N PHE A 54 17.13 -0.35 1.91
CA PHE A 54 16.85 -1.13 3.11
C PHE A 54 15.88 -0.38 4.03
N ALA A 55 15.99 0.93 4.06
CA ALA A 55 15.06 1.77 4.79
C ALA A 55 13.62 1.66 4.24
N MET A 56 13.45 1.54 2.92
CA MET A 56 12.15 1.34 2.29
C MET A 56 11.60 -0.08 2.51
N LEU A 57 12.44 -1.12 2.41
CA LEU A 57 12.07 -2.50 2.79
C LEU A 57 11.65 -2.57 4.26
N ASN A 58 12.38 -1.91 5.12
CA ASN A 58 12.10 -1.83 6.55
C ASN A 58 10.79 -1.09 6.83
N LEU A 59 10.47 -0.05 6.05
CA LEU A 59 9.19 0.66 6.13
C LEU A 59 8.02 -0.25 5.76
N LEU A 60 8.10 -0.97 4.62
CA LEU A 60 7.05 -1.89 4.18
C LEU A 60 6.93 -3.12 5.09
N GLY A 61 8.04 -3.57 5.69
CA GLY A 61 8.09 -4.60 6.72
C GLY A 61 7.72 -4.12 8.12
N GLY A 62 7.33 -2.84 8.29
CA GLY A 62 6.90 -2.29 9.58
C GLY A 62 8.00 -2.19 10.64
N GLY A 63 9.26 -2.07 10.22
CA GLY A 63 10.41 -1.97 11.13
C GLY A 63 11.01 -3.30 11.57
N GLY A 64 10.43 -4.39 11.14
CA GLY A 64 10.88 -5.71 11.52
C GLY A 64 12.30 -6.07 11.03
N LEU A 65 12.76 -5.39 9.95
CA LEU A 65 14.07 -5.68 9.37
C LEU A 65 15.25 -5.19 10.24
N GLU A 66 15.12 -4.01 10.85
CA GLU A 66 16.15 -3.47 11.76
C GLU A 66 16.40 -4.38 12.96
N GLN A 67 15.34 -5.04 13.44
CA GLN A 67 15.41 -5.93 14.59
C GLN A 67 15.59 -7.41 14.18
N PHE A 68 15.71 -7.70 12.88
CA PHE A 68 15.65 -9.08 12.37
C PHE A 68 14.52 -9.89 13.01
N SER A 69 13.35 -9.27 13.07
CA SER A 69 12.17 -9.91 13.66
C SER A 69 11.63 -11.01 12.76
N VAL A 70 10.82 -11.90 13.31
CA VAL A 70 10.13 -12.95 12.56
C VAL A 70 9.34 -12.36 11.38
N PHE A 71 8.90 -11.10 11.46
CA PHE A 71 8.16 -10.40 10.42
C PHE A 71 9.02 -9.45 9.56
N ALA A 72 10.33 -9.64 9.52
CA ALA A 72 11.28 -8.76 8.81
C ALA A 72 10.92 -8.50 7.35
N LEU A 73 10.43 -9.50 6.61
CA LEU A 73 9.98 -9.36 5.22
C LEU A 73 8.60 -8.72 5.06
N GLY A 74 7.81 -8.66 6.13
CA GLY A 74 6.44 -8.19 6.06
C GLY A 74 5.59 -9.01 5.08
N VAL A 75 4.71 -8.33 4.34
CA VAL A 75 3.85 -8.93 3.30
C VAL A 75 4.40 -8.72 1.88
N THR A 76 5.64 -8.23 1.74
CA THR A 76 6.27 -7.90 0.44
C THR A 76 6.28 -9.08 -0.55
N PRO A 77 6.61 -10.32 -0.15
CA PRO A 77 6.60 -11.46 -1.08
C PRO A 77 5.21 -11.73 -1.67
N TYR A 78 4.16 -11.57 -0.86
CA TYR A 78 2.78 -11.71 -1.33
C TYR A 78 2.40 -10.61 -2.31
N ILE A 79 2.81 -9.36 -2.04
CA ILE A 79 2.55 -8.23 -2.94
C ILE A 79 3.20 -8.50 -4.30
N THR A 80 4.48 -8.90 -4.31
CA THR A 80 5.21 -9.25 -5.55
C THR A 80 4.51 -10.38 -6.31
N ALA A 81 4.11 -11.45 -5.64
CA ALA A 81 3.37 -12.56 -6.23
C ALA A 81 2.02 -12.11 -6.81
N SER A 82 1.28 -11.26 -6.07
CA SER A 82 0.00 -10.72 -6.51
C SER A 82 0.12 -9.88 -7.78
N ILE A 83 1.16 -9.03 -7.86
CA ILE A 83 1.45 -8.23 -9.05
C ILE A 83 1.70 -9.13 -10.26
N ILE A 84 2.56 -10.13 -10.10
CA ILE A 84 2.92 -11.05 -11.18
C ILE A 84 1.69 -11.81 -11.68
N ILE A 85 0.89 -12.39 -10.79
CA ILE A 85 -0.33 -13.10 -11.18
C ILE A 85 -1.34 -12.17 -11.84
N GLN A 86 -1.51 -10.94 -11.35
CA GLN A 86 -2.39 -9.96 -11.98
C GLN A 86 -1.92 -9.56 -13.38
N LEU A 87 -0.63 -9.30 -13.57
CA LEU A 87 -0.05 -8.99 -14.89
C LEU A 87 -0.20 -10.18 -15.85
N LEU A 88 0.09 -11.40 -15.41
CA LEU A 88 -0.03 -12.61 -16.22
C LEU A 88 -1.49 -12.96 -16.55
N SER A 89 -2.45 -12.55 -15.74
CA SER A 89 -3.88 -12.76 -15.98
C SER A 89 -4.49 -11.81 -17.01
N MET A 90 -3.71 -10.83 -17.53
CA MET A 90 -4.16 -9.85 -18.50
C MET A 90 -3.68 -10.22 -19.92
N ASP A 91 -4.35 -11.21 -20.51
CA ASP A 91 -4.13 -11.70 -21.87
C ASP A 91 -2.69 -12.18 -22.18
N VAL A 92 -1.84 -12.35 -21.14
CA VAL A 92 -0.49 -12.92 -21.28
C VAL A 92 -0.56 -14.46 -21.25
N ILE A 93 -1.26 -15.02 -20.25
CA ILE A 93 -1.48 -16.46 -20.14
C ILE A 93 -2.99 -16.74 -20.30
N PRO A 94 -3.43 -17.38 -21.40
CA PRO A 94 -4.86 -17.60 -21.70
C PRO A 94 -5.63 -18.23 -20.54
N HIS A 95 -5.06 -19.25 -19.89
CA HIS A 95 -5.68 -19.93 -18.74
C HIS A 95 -5.94 -18.98 -17.55
N LEU A 96 -4.99 -18.08 -17.21
CA LEU A 96 -5.16 -17.11 -16.13
C LEU A 96 -6.16 -16.01 -16.51
N THR A 97 -6.19 -15.63 -17.78
CA THR A 97 -7.16 -14.68 -18.33
C THR A 97 -8.59 -15.22 -18.24
N GLU A 98 -8.82 -16.49 -18.61
CA GLU A 98 -10.10 -17.15 -18.45
C GLU A 98 -10.55 -17.19 -17.00
N LEU A 99 -9.65 -17.54 -16.07
CA LEU A 99 -9.93 -17.51 -14.64
C LEU A 99 -10.29 -16.10 -14.15
N SER A 100 -9.64 -15.06 -14.66
CA SER A 100 -9.96 -13.68 -14.28
C SER A 100 -11.37 -13.25 -14.74
N LYS A 101 -11.85 -13.80 -15.85
CA LYS A 101 -13.18 -13.58 -16.42
C LYS A 101 -14.27 -14.50 -15.81
N ALA A 102 -13.88 -15.62 -15.18
CA ALA A 102 -14.79 -16.62 -14.61
C ALA A 102 -15.46 -16.22 -13.27
N GLY A 103 -15.42 -14.93 -12.88
CA GLY A 103 -16.12 -14.38 -11.72
C GLY A 103 -15.53 -14.81 -10.37
N ALA A 104 -16.39 -15.09 -9.38
CA ALA A 104 -15.96 -15.34 -8.00
C ALA A 104 -15.11 -16.63 -7.83
N ASN A 105 -15.44 -17.68 -8.57
CA ASN A 105 -14.70 -18.94 -8.48
C ASN A 105 -13.32 -18.84 -9.13
N GLY A 106 -13.21 -18.15 -10.26
CA GLY A 106 -11.93 -17.92 -10.90
C GLY A 106 -11.00 -17.06 -10.04
N ARG A 107 -11.54 -16.01 -9.39
CA ARG A 107 -10.77 -15.18 -8.44
C ARG A 107 -10.21 -16.01 -7.28
N LYS A 108 -10.99 -16.93 -6.69
CA LYS A 108 -10.50 -17.82 -5.63
C LYS A 108 -9.33 -18.70 -6.10
N THR A 109 -9.37 -19.15 -7.35
CA THR A 109 -8.27 -19.95 -7.93
C THR A 109 -7.03 -19.09 -8.16
N LEU A 110 -7.18 -17.86 -8.67
CA LEU A 110 -6.08 -16.90 -8.82
C LEU A 110 -5.44 -16.55 -7.46
N ASP A 111 -6.25 -16.32 -6.42
CA ASP A 111 -5.75 -16.08 -5.06
C ASP A 111 -4.94 -17.27 -4.53
N LYS A 112 -5.36 -18.50 -4.85
CA LYS A 112 -4.62 -19.71 -4.49
C LYS A 112 -3.26 -19.78 -5.19
N TYR A 113 -3.20 -19.49 -6.49
CA TYR A 113 -1.93 -19.41 -7.22
C TYR A 113 -1.02 -18.30 -6.69
N THR A 114 -1.60 -17.14 -6.36
CA THR A 114 -0.86 -16.05 -5.73
C THR A 114 -0.21 -16.48 -4.42
N ARG A 115 -0.92 -17.23 -3.57
CA ARG A 115 -0.36 -17.74 -2.30
C ARG A 115 0.76 -18.75 -2.51
N TYR A 116 0.64 -19.67 -3.47
CA TYR A 116 1.72 -20.60 -3.77
C TYR A 116 2.96 -19.88 -4.26
N LEU A 117 2.79 -18.92 -5.17
CA LEU A 117 3.88 -18.11 -5.67
C LEU A 117 4.50 -17.24 -4.55
N ALA A 118 3.67 -16.72 -3.65
CA ALA A 118 4.13 -15.95 -2.49
C ALA A 118 5.02 -16.76 -1.53
N VAL A 119 4.73 -18.06 -1.32
CA VAL A 119 5.60 -18.95 -0.51
C VAL A 119 6.97 -19.08 -1.16
N VAL A 120 7.02 -19.30 -2.49
CA VAL A 120 8.29 -19.41 -3.23
C VAL A 120 9.07 -18.11 -3.12
N PHE A 121 8.42 -16.97 -3.37
CA PHE A 121 9.08 -15.65 -3.23
C PHE A 121 9.50 -15.35 -1.80
N ALA A 122 8.69 -15.70 -0.80
CA ALA A 122 9.05 -15.53 0.60
C ALA A 122 10.35 -16.25 0.92
N PHE A 123 10.50 -17.49 0.47
CA PHE A 123 11.71 -18.26 0.70
C PHE A 123 12.92 -17.69 -0.06
N VAL A 124 12.76 -17.36 -1.35
CA VAL A 124 13.84 -16.79 -2.17
C VAL A 124 14.30 -15.44 -1.62
N GLN A 125 13.36 -14.54 -1.31
CA GLN A 125 13.67 -13.22 -0.76
C GLN A 125 14.30 -13.30 0.64
N SER A 126 13.80 -14.21 1.50
CA SER A 126 14.39 -14.46 2.82
C SER A 126 15.83 -14.92 2.71
N PHE A 127 16.08 -15.92 1.88
CA PHE A 127 17.42 -16.46 1.67
C PHE A 127 18.36 -15.39 1.13
N SER A 128 17.93 -14.67 0.11
CA SER A 128 18.68 -13.56 -0.50
C SER A 128 19.07 -12.51 0.53
N LEU A 129 18.11 -12.08 1.33
CA LEU A 129 18.30 -11.05 2.34
C LEU A 129 19.30 -11.50 3.41
N VAL A 130 19.09 -12.68 4.00
CA VAL A 130 19.99 -13.20 5.05
C VAL A 130 21.40 -13.43 4.51
N TYR A 131 21.52 -13.99 3.29
CA TYR A 131 22.82 -14.21 2.65
C TYR A 131 23.52 -12.88 2.36
N GLY A 132 22.83 -11.90 1.78
CA GLY A 132 23.39 -10.59 1.48
C GLY A 132 23.87 -9.86 2.74
N PHE A 133 23.05 -9.83 3.79
CA PHE A 133 23.47 -9.22 5.07
C PHE A 133 24.62 -9.96 5.75
N SER A 134 24.65 -11.29 5.70
CA SER A 134 25.75 -12.08 6.30
C SER A 134 27.11 -11.83 5.62
N LYS A 135 27.11 -11.39 4.37
CA LYS A 135 28.32 -11.00 3.63
C LYS A 135 28.75 -9.56 3.90
N THR A 136 27.78 -8.68 4.14
CA THR A 136 28.04 -7.24 4.37
C THR A 136 28.43 -6.97 5.82
N TYR A 137 27.77 -7.63 6.77
CA TYR A 137 27.97 -7.43 8.21
C TYR A 137 28.60 -8.68 8.84
N THR A 138 29.91 -8.61 9.07
CA THR A 138 30.66 -9.66 9.78
C THR A 138 30.25 -9.65 11.24
N GLY A 139 29.67 -10.76 11.73
CA GLY A 139 29.18 -10.84 13.12
C GLY A 139 27.66 -10.87 13.27
N LEU A 140 26.93 -10.69 12.18
CA LEU A 140 25.45 -10.77 12.18
C LEU A 140 24.95 -12.12 12.72
N ILE A 141 25.57 -13.23 12.30
CA ILE A 141 25.19 -14.59 12.70
C ILE A 141 26.15 -15.07 13.81
N VAL A 142 25.60 -15.26 15.00
CA VAL A 142 26.38 -15.76 16.15
C VAL A 142 26.92 -17.15 15.86
N GLY A 143 28.25 -17.34 16.08
CA GLY A 143 28.92 -18.62 15.84
C GLY A 143 29.25 -18.95 14.38
N GLY A 144 29.29 -17.91 13.50
CA GLY A 144 29.76 -18.02 12.12
C GLY A 144 28.68 -18.30 11.09
N VAL A 145 28.98 -17.89 9.85
CA VAL A 145 28.06 -17.99 8.70
C VAL A 145 28.12 -19.41 8.13
N THR A 146 27.08 -20.20 8.37
CA THR A 146 26.89 -21.54 7.80
C THR A 146 25.64 -21.57 6.96
N ILE A 147 25.65 -22.29 5.83
CA ILE A 147 24.47 -22.41 4.94
C ILE A 147 23.23 -22.91 5.69
N SER A 148 23.39 -23.87 6.63
CA SER A 148 22.31 -24.37 7.45
C SER A 148 21.66 -23.30 8.34
N LYS A 149 22.44 -22.38 8.92
CA LYS A 149 21.93 -21.24 9.70
C LYS A 149 21.20 -20.24 8.82
N ILE A 150 21.73 -19.94 7.62
CA ILE A 150 21.05 -19.07 6.65
C ILE A 150 19.71 -19.66 6.27
N LEU A 151 19.64 -20.97 5.95
CA LEU A 151 18.39 -21.67 5.62
C LEU A 151 17.42 -21.65 6.80
N TYR A 152 17.89 -21.85 8.03
CA TYR A 152 17.09 -21.79 9.24
C TYR A 152 16.44 -20.42 9.42
N ILE A 153 17.22 -19.35 9.36
CA ILE A 153 16.73 -17.97 9.48
C ILE A 153 15.79 -17.61 8.32
N ALA A 154 16.14 -18.00 7.09
CA ALA A 154 15.30 -17.79 5.91
C ALA A 154 13.94 -18.49 6.03
N THR A 155 13.91 -19.69 6.58
CA THR A 155 12.64 -20.41 6.81
C THR A 155 11.78 -19.72 7.84
N ILE A 156 12.38 -19.16 8.92
CA ILE A 156 11.64 -18.38 9.93
C ILE A 156 11.02 -17.13 9.29
N PHE A 157 11.77 -16.38 8.48
CA PHE A 157 11.25 -15.20 7.79
C PHE A 157 10.13 -15.53 6.81
N ALA A 158 10.29 -16.60 6.04
CA ALA A 158 9.27 -17.05 5.11
C ALA A 158 7.98 -17.47 5.86
N ALA A 159 8.11 -18.21 6.95
CA ALA A 159 7.00 -18.59 7.80
C ALA A 159 6.30 -17.37 8.42
N GLY A 160 7.07 -16.39 8.92
CA GLY A 160 6.56 -15.13 9.46
C GLY A 160 5.79 -14.31 8.42
N SER A 161 6.33 -14.20 7.20
CA SER A 161 5.65 -13.52 6.09
C SER A 161 4.32 -14.19 5.73
N MET A 162 4.28 -15.52 5.64
CA MET A 162 3.04 -16.26 5.36
C MET A 162 2.02 -16.16 6.49
N PHE A 163 2.48 -16.09 7.74
CA PHE A 163 1.62 -15.85 8.88
C PHE A 163 0.98 -14.44 8.83
N LEU A 164 1.73 -13.42 8.39
CA LEU A 164 1.19 -12.07 8.17
C LEU A 164 0.13 -12.05 7.05
N VAL A 165 0.33 -12.79 5.97
CA VAL A 165 -0.67 -12.95 4.91
C VAL A 165 -1.94 -13.59 5.48
N TRP A 166 -1.80 -14.63 6.31
CA TRP A 166 -2.94 -15.26 6.98
C TRP A 166 -3.67 -14.28 7.92
N ILE A 167 -2.95 -13.47 8.71
CA ILE A 167 -3.56 -12.40 9.53
C ILE A 167 -4.34 -11.44 8.63
N GLY A 168 -3.76 -11.00 7.50
CA GLY A 168 -4.43 -10.15 6.52
C GLY A 168 -5.72 -10.76 5.99
N ASP A 169 -5.72 -12.05 5.66
CA ASP A 169 -6.91 -12.77 5.24
C ASP A 169 -7.98 -12.80 6.36
N GLN A 170 -7.59 -13.05 7.62
CA GLN A 170 -8.52 -13.03 8.74
C GLN A 170 -9.12 -11.64 8.96
N ILE A 171 -8.34 -10.55 8.81
CA ILE A 171 -8.84 -9.18 8.88
C ILE A 171 -9.86 -8.93 7.75
N SER A 172 -9.56 -9.36 6.52
CA SER A 172 -10.47 -9.18 5.37
C SER A 172 -11.80 -9.92 5.57
N MET A 173 -11.80 -11.09 6.21
CA MET A 173 -12.99 -11.89 6.46
C MET A 173 -13.78 -11.43 7.70
N LYS A 174 -13.11 -11.22 8.80
CA LYS A 174 -13.74 -11.00 10.11
C LYS A 174 -13.58 -9.57 10.64
N GLY A 175 -12.66 -8.79 10.08
CA GLY A 175 -12.37 -7.42 10.47
C GLY A 175 -13.01 -6.38 9.56
N ILE A 176 -12.34 -5.24 9.45
CA ILE A 176 -12.70 -4.10 8.60
C ILE A 176 -11.51 -3.77 7.69
N GLY A 177 -11.80 -3.38 6.44
CA GLY A 177 -10.80 -2.98 5.48
C GLY A 177 -10.22 -4.14 4.67
N ASN A 178 -9.30 -3.82 3.76
CA ASN A 178 -8.46 -4.79 3.09
C ASN A 178 -7.36 -5.22 4.06
N GLY A 179 -7.34 -6.49 4.47
CA GLY A 179 -6.46 -6.97 5.53
C GLY A 179 -4.98 -6.82 5.22
N ILE A 180 -4.54 -7.04 3.97
CA ILE A 180 -3.14 -6.85 3.59
C ILE A 180 -2.76 -5.37 3.74
N SER A 181 -3.58 -4.45 3.23
CA SER A 181 -3.36 -3.00 3.39
C SER A 181 -3.37 -2.57 4.86
N MET A 182 -4.23 -3.20 5.68
CA MET A 182 -4.29 -2.93 7.12
C MET A 182 -3.03 -3.40 7.86
N VAL A 183 -2.45 -4.55 7.49
CA VAL A 183 -1.17 -5.02 8.05
C VAL A 183 -0.03 -4.06 7.68
N ILE A 184 0.05 -3.59 6.42
CA ILE A 184 1.04 -2.61 6.00
C ILE A 184 0.87 -1.30 6.79
N MET A 185 -0.36 -0.81 6.89
CA MET A 185 -0.68 0.39 7.68
C MET A 185 -0.25 0.25 9.14
N ALA A 186 -0.53 -0.90 9.77
CA ALA A 186 -0.14 -1.17 11.16
C ALA A 186 1.39 -1.11 11.34
N GLY A 187 2.15 -1.63 10.38
CA GLY A 187 3.61 -1.56 10.37
C GLY A 187 4.11 -0.11 10.31
N ILE A 188 3.57 0.68 9.39
CA ILE A 188 3.98 2.07 9.19
C ILE A 188 3.62 2.92 10.40
N VAL A 189 2.37 2.83 10.89
CA VAL A 189 1.90 3.58 12.07
C VAL A 189 2.68 3.19 13.33
N GLY A 190 3.05 1.91 13.46
CA GLY A 190 3.84 1.43 14.59
C GLY A 190 5.24 2.04 14.68
N ARG A 191 5.81 2.54 13.57
CA ARG A 191 7.13 3.20 13.51
C ARG A 191 7.06 4.73 13.61
N MET A 192 5.91 5.34 13.38
CA MET A 192 5.76 6.80 13.43
C MET A 192 6.30 7.42 14.73
N PRO A 193 5.99 6.90 15.95
CA PRO A 193 6.50 7.48 17.17
C PRO A 193 8.04 7.51 17.22
N GLN A 194 8.69 6.45 16.73
CA GLN A 194 10.15 6.39 16.66
C GLN A 194 10.73 7.39 15.66
N GLN A 195 10.10 7.56 14.50
CA GLN A 195 10.51 8.55 13.51
C GLN A 195 10.41 9.98 14.06
N PHE A 196 9.33 10.31 14.75
CA PHE A 196 9.18 11.62 15.40
C PHE A 196 10.19 11.82 16.53
N SER A 197 10.48 10.79 17.33
CA SER A 197 11.50 10.82 18.37
C SER A 197 12.90 11.03 17.78
N SER A 198 13.25 10.34 16.70
CA SER A 198 14.52 10.52 16.00
C SER A 198 14.65 11.91 15.37
N ALA A 199 13.53 12.43 14.82
CA ALA A 199 13.48 13.80 14.31
C ALA A 199 13.71 14.84 15.43
N TRP A 200 13.09 14.65 16.57
CA TRP A 200 13.26 15.50 17.74
C TRP A 200 14.70 15.47 18.23
N SER A 201 15.28 14.28 18.43
CA SER A 201 16.64 14.13 18.93
C SER A 201 17.68 14.75 17.98
N SER A 202 17.53 14.57 16.67
CA SER A 202 18.49 15.11 15.70
C SER A 202 18.38 16.61 15.49
N LEU A 203 17.18 17.20 15.59
CA LEU A 203 16.97 18.62 15.32
C LEU A 203 16.99 19.52 16.57
N ILE A 204 16.65 18.99 17.74
CA ILE A 204 16.48 19.81 18.94
C ILE A 204 17.43 19.40 20.07
N SER A 205 17.52 18.09 20.38
CA SER A 205 18.23 17.61 21.58
C SER A 205 19.62 17.04 21.29
N GLY A 206 20.04 16.88 20.03
CA GLY A 206 21.34 16.29 19.67
C GLY A 206 22.50 17.25 19.87
N GLU A 207 23.69 16.73 20.15
CA GLU A 207 24.94 17.50 20.27
C GLU A 207 25.28 18.30 19.01
N SER A 208 24.81 17.85 17.84
CA SER A 208 24.97 18.51 16.53
C SER A 208 23.69 19.23 16.06
N ALA A 209 22.77 19.55 16.97
CA ALA A 209 21.51 20.21 16.60
C ALA A 209 21.79 21.64 16.08
N PRO A 210 21.21 22.01 14.91
CA PRO A 210 21.39 23.36 14.36
C PRO A 210 20.73 24.42 15.25
N THR A 211 21.30 25.61 15.29
CA THR A 211 20.79 26.72 16.12
C THR A 211 19.31 27.06 15.86
N TYR A 212 18.80 26.74 14.66
CA TYR A 212 17.40 26.91 14.26
C TYR A 212 16.63 25.56 14.21
N GLY A 213 17.06 24.55 14.94
CA GLY A 213 16.45 23.22 14.92
C GLY A 213 14.97 23.18 15.27
N ALA A 214 14.51 24.05 16.19
CA ALA A 214 13.09 24.17 16.52
C ALA A 214 12.24 24.60 15.31
N TRP A 215 12.73 25.53 14.49
CA TRP A 215 12.05 25.96 13.27
C TRP A 215 12.04 24.87 12.21
N LEU A 216 13.13 24.11 12.06
CA LEU A 216 13.19 22.97 11.16
C LEU A 216 12.23 21.86 11.58
N PHE A 217 12.12 21.58 12.87
CA PHE A 217 11.15 20.63 13.38
C PHE A 217 9.69 21.07 13.16
N ALA A 218 9.40 22.36 13.38
CA ALA A 218 8.10 22.94 13.08
C ALA A 218 7.77 22.84 11.57
N ALA A 219 8.75 23.14 10.69
CA ALA A 219 8.61 22.99 9.25
C ALA A 219 8.39 21.53 8.85
N TYR A 220 9.09 20.58 9.46
CA TYR A 220 8.89 19.15 9.25
C TYR A 220 7.46 18.71 9.57
N ILE A 221 6.91 19.11 10.73
CA ILE A 221 5.52 18.84 11.10
C ILE A 221 4.55 19.48 10.11
N LEU A 222 4.79 20.71 9.70
CA LEU A 222 3.94 21.43 8.75
C LEU A 222 3.90 20.72 7.39
N VAL A 223 5.06 20.32 6.86
CA VAL A 223 5.13 19.52 5.62
C VAL A 223 4.38 18.21 5.76
N TYR A 224 4.53 17.54 6.89
CA TYR A 224 3.82 16.29 7.18
C TYR A 224 2.30 16.48 7.14
N LEU A 225 1.79 17.53 7.77
CA LEU A 225 0.36 17.90 7.74
C LEU A 225 -0.11 18.25 6.31
N LEU A 226 0.70 19.00 5.55
CA LEU A 226 0.38 19.35 4.16
C LEU A 226 0.27 18.08 3.28
N ILE A 227 1.16 17.10 3.47
CA ILE A 227 1.08 15.81 2.76
C ILE A 227 -0.23 15.11 3.11
N ILE A 228 -0.61 15.03 4.39
CA ILE A 228 -1.88 14.41 4.82
C ILE A 228 -3.07 15.08 4.14
N ILE A 229 -3.12 16.41 4.17
CA ILE A 229 -4.22 17.18 3.57
C ILE A 229 -4.27 16.92 2.06
N PHE A 230 -3.14 16.99 1.38
CA PHE A 230 -3.06 16.79 -0.06
C PHE A 230 -3.46 15.37 -0.49
N VAL A 231 -2.95 14.35 0.22
CA VAL A 231 -3.34 12.95 0.00
C VAL A 231 -4.84 12.75 0.24
N THR A 232 -5.38 13.36 1.31
CA THR A 232 -6.81 13.29 1.64
C THR A 232 -7.66 13.92 0.54
N LEU A 233 -7.28 15.10 0.04
CA LEU A 233 -7.99 15.79 -1.05
C LEU A 233 -8.04 14.92 -2.31
N ILE A 234 -6.91 14.34 -2.72
CA ILE A 234 -6.84 13.51 -3.93
C ILE A 234 -7.64 12.22 -3.80
N ASN A 235 -7.59 11.56 -2.64
CA ASN A 235 -8.34 10.32 -2.41
C ASN A 235 -9.84 10.53 -2.19
N THR A 236 -10.25 11.75 -1.81
CA THR A 236 -11.67 12.09 -1.64
C THR A 236 -12.26 12.77 -2.86
N ALA A 237 -11.43 13.36 -3.72
CA ALA A 237 -11.87 14.03 -4.94
C ALA A 237 -12.57 13.06 -5.89
N GLU A 238 -13.77 13.45 -6.35
CA GLU A 238 -14.58 12.67 -7.27
C GLU A 238 -15.17 13.54 -8.38
N ARG A 239 -15.21 13.01 -9.60
CA ARG A 239 -15.96 13.60 -10.70
C ARG A 239 -17.37 13.03 -10.68
N ARG A 240 -18.38 13.86 -10.46
CA ARG A 240 -19.78 13.48 -10.47
C ARG A 240 -20.35 13.63 -11.88
N ILE A 241 -20.78 12.52 -12.48
CA ILE A 241 -21.45 12.51 -13.78
C ILE A 241 -22.96 12.42 -13.51
N PRO A 242 -23.78 13.41 -13.94
CA PRO A 242 -25.24 13.33 -13.74
C PRO A 242 -25.81 12.16 -14.51
N ILE A 243 -26.73 11.41 -13.89
CA ILE A 243 -27.49 10.31 -14.49
C ILE A 243 -28.98 10.56 -14.29
N GLN A 244 -29.77 10.15 -15.27
CA GLN A 244 -31.22 10.21 -15.22
C GLN A 244 -31.81 8.81 -15.38
N TYR A 245 -32.93 8.56 -14.75
CA TYR A 245 -33.70 7.32 -14.89
C TYR A 245 -34.87 7.52 -15.87
N THR A 246 -35.11 6.51 -16.71
CA THR A 246 -36.21 6.53 -17.69
C THR A 246 -37.59 6.48 -17.04
N SER A 247 -37.68 5.86 -15.85
CA SER A 247 -38.91 5.79 -15.05
C SER A 247 -38.94 6.86 -13.97
N SER A 248 -38.99 8.14 -14.36
CA SER A 248 -39.39 9.18 -13.44
C SER A 248 -40.92 9.23 -13.40
N SER A 249 -41.57 8.40 -12.57
CA SER A 249 -42.88 8.76 -12.05
C SER A 249 -42.71 10.12 -11.39
N ILE A 250 -43.46 11.10 -11.87
CA ILE A 250 -43.49 12.48 -11.39
C ILE A 250 -43.87 12.45 -9.90
N SER A 251 -42.90 12.23 -9.04
CA SER A 251 -43.02 12.48 -7.62
C SER A 251 -42.75 13.98 -7.43
N LEU A 252 -43.80 14.75 -7.23
CA LEU A 252 -43.80 16.17 -6.90
C LEU A 252 -43.17 16.48 -5.52
N SER A 253 -42.41 15.57 -4.95
CA SER A 253 -41.76 15.70 -3.64
C SER A 253 -40.28 15.95 -3.79
N LYS A 254 -39.88 17.20 -3.56
CA LYS A 254 -38.51 17.75 -3.33
C LYS A 254 -37.56 17.55 -4.50
N PRO A 255 -36.72 18.54 -4.88
CA PRO A 255 -35.59 18.32 -5.77
C PRO A 255 -34.68 17.29 -5.09
N SER A 256 -34.89 16.01 -5.43
CA SER A 256 -34.08 14.91 -4.98
C SER A 256 -32.67 15.21 -5.44
N GLU A 257 -31.71 15.04 -4.58
CA GLU A 257 -30.28 15.10 -4.86
C GLU A 257 -30.07 14.43 -6.22
N ALA A 258 -29.61 15.21 -7.21
CA ALA A 258 -29.48 14.73 -8.58
C ALA A 258 -28.64 13.45 -8.55
N ASN A 259 -29.20 12.34 -9.02
CA ASN A 259 -28.50 11.07 -9.08
C ASN A 259 -27.25 11.24 -9.95
N TYR A 260 -26.09 10.86 -9.41
CA TYR A 260 -24.82 10.98 -10.12
C TYR A 260 -23.97 9.71 -9.99
N LEU A 261 -23.18 9.45 -11.01
CA LEU A 261 -22.15 8.42 -11.02
C LEU A 261 -20.85 9.04 -10.49
N PRO A 262 -20.39 8.68 -9.28
CA PRO A 262 -19.13 9.21 -8.76
C PRO A 262 -17.95 8.45 -9.36
N LEU A 263 -17.04 9.13 -10.06
CA LEU A 263 -15.77 8.61 -10.50
C LEU A 263 -14.66 9.25 -9.67
N LYS A 264 -13.94 8.46 -8.88
CA LYS A 264 -12.83 8.94 -8.06
C LYS A 264 -11.65 9.39 -8.93
N VAL A 265 -11.00 10.49 -8.57
CA VAL A 265 -9.79 10.98 -9.24
C VAL A 265 -8.66 9.96 -9.06
N ASN A 266 -8.50 9.42 -7.86
CA ASN A 266 -7.59 8.32 -7.57
C ASN A 266 -8.39 7.03 -7.35
N SER A 267 -8.82 6.39 -8.45
CA SER A 267 -9.54 5.10 -8.39
C SER A 267 -8.61 3.96 -8.00
N ALA A 268 -7.34 4.03 -8.37
CA ALA A 268 -6.34 3.01 -8.07
C ALA A 268 -5.85 3.05 -6.62
N SER A 269 -6.20 4.09 -5.83
CA SER A 269 -5.75 4.28 -4.45
C SER A 269 -4.22 4.29 -4.33
N VAL A 270 -3.64 3.60 -3.36
CA VAL A 270 -2.19 3.55 -3.11
C VAL A 270 -1.47 2.39 -3.80
N ILE A 271 -2.22 1.48 -4.42
CA ILE A 271 -1.71 0.25 -5.01
C ILE A 271 -0.62 0.49 -6.08
N PRO A 272 -0.76 1.47 -7.01
CA PRO A 272 0.27 1.76 -7.99
C PRO A 272 1.63 2.11 -7.40
N VAL A 273 1.64 2.84 -6.29
CA VAL A 273 2.87 3.23 -5.59
C VAL A 273 3.55 2.01 -4.97
N ILE A 274 2.76 1.14 -4.33
CA ILE A 274 3.27 -0.12 -3.75
C ILE A 274 3.81 -1.02 -4.86
N PHE A 275 3.14 -1.10 -6.01
CA PHE A 275 3.58 -1.92 -7.14
C PHE A 275 4.87 -1.39 -7.77
N ALA A 276 4.95 -0.09 -8.02
CA ALA A 276 6.16 0.53 -8.55
C ALA A 276 7.37 0.29 -7.63
N SER A 277 7.20 0.49 -6.31
CA SER A 277 8.26 0.24 -5.34
C SER A 277 8.66 -1.24 -5.26
N SER A 278 7.70 -2.15 -5.24
CA SER A 278 7.97 -3.60 -5.18
C SER A 278 8.68 -4.09 -6.45
N LEU A 279 8.30 -3.57 -7.62
CA LEU A 279 8.94 -3.93 -8.89
C LEU A 279 10.39 -3.43 -8.98
N MET A 280 10.67 -2.23 -8.44
CA MET A 280 12.04 -1.71 -8.38
C MET A 280 12.91 -2.49 -7.38
N MET A 281 12.31 -2.97 -6.29
CA MET A 281 13.04 -3.71 -5.25
C MET A 281 13.33 -5.17 -5.62
N ALA A 282 12.45 -5.83 -6.37
CA ALA A 282 12.61 -7.24 -6.71
C ALA A 282 13.94 -7.58 -7.40
N PRO A 283 14.40 -6.85 -8.44
CA PRO A 283 15.70 -7.09 -9.06
C PRO A 283 16.87 -6.87 -8.10
N ILE A 284 16.78 -5.87 -7.21
CA ILE A 284 17.83 -5.56 -6.24
C ILE A 284 17.97 -6.68 -5.21
N GLN A 285 16.85 -7.25 -4.76
CA GLN A 285 16.86 -8.39 -3.86
C GLN A 285 17.52 -9.62 -4.51
N ILE A 286 17.25 -9.87 -5.80
CA ILE A 286 17.93 -10.93 -6.55
C ILE A 286 19.42 -10.62 -6.71
N ALA A 287 19.74 -9.36 -6.97
CA ALA A 287 21.11 -8.88 -7.12
C ALA A 287 21.97 -9.05 -5.85
N SER A 288 21.35 -9.05 -4.66
CA SER A 288 22.07 -9.26 -3.40
C SER A 288 22.72 -10.65 -3.26
N PHE A 289 22.34 -11.62 -4.12
CA PHE A 289 23.05 -12.92 -4.21
C PHE A 289 24.47 -12.79 -4.79
N PHE A 290 24.76 -11.72 -5.54
CA PHE A 290 26.01 -11.57 -6.29
C PHE A 290 26.69 -10.23 -5.97
N PRO A 291 27.07 -9.97 -4.70
CA PRO A 291 27.51 -8.63 -4.25
C PRO A 291 28.82 -8.14 -4.89
N SER A 292 29.63 -9.03 -5.48
CA SER A 292 30.94 -8.71 -6.06
C SER A 292 30.91 -8.35 -7.55
N ASN A 293 29.74 -8.37 -8.21
CA ASN A 293 29.63 -8.08 -9.64
C ASN A 293 29.37 -6.59 -9.89
N ASP A 294 30.21 -5.94 -10.71
CA ASP A 294 30.10 -4.50 -10.99
C ASP A 294 28.79 -4.14 -11.73
N PHE A 295 28.28 -5.03 -12.57
CA PHE A 295 26.96 -4.88 -13.21
C PHE A 295 25.85 -4.75 -12.18
N ILE A 296 25.95 -5.48 -11.08
CA ILE A 296 24.98 -5.48 -10.00
C ILE A 296 25.02 -4.18 -9.21
N LYS A 297 26.21 -3.67 -8.93
CA LYS A 297 26.37 -2.36 -8.28
C LYS A 297 25.77 -1.24 -9.14
N GLU A 298 25.94 -1.34 -10.46
CA GLU A 298 25.36 -0.37 -11.38
C GLU A 298 23.84 -0.48 -11.45
N MET A 299 23.30 -1.69 -11.47
CA MET A 299 21.86 -1.93 -11.38
C MET A 299 21.25 -1.41 -10.08
N GLN A 300 21.95 -1.57 -8.94
CA GLN A 300 21.53 -0.98 -7.67
C GLN A 300 21.48 0.54 -7.71
N LYS A 301 22.41 1.21 -8.41
CA LYS A 301 22.37 2.66 -8.62
C LYS A 301 21.18 3.08 -9.48
N TRP A 302 20.85 2.31 -10.54
CA TRP A 302 19.73 2.59 -11.43
C TRP A 302 18.35 2.40 -10.77
N LEU A 303 18.22 1.46 -9.87
CA LEU A 303 16.95 1.11 -9.23
C LEU A 303 16.83 1.63 -7.80
N GLY A 304 17.91 2.14 -7.20
CA GLY A 304 18.04 2.40 -5.76
C GLY A 304 17.38 3.67 -5.23
N LEU A 305 16.59 4.40 -5.99
CA LEU A 305 15.88 5.62 -5.60
C LEU A 305 16.75 6.75 -4.98
N GLN A 306 18.09 6.65 -5.14
CA GLN A 306 19.06 7.64 -4.66
C GLN A 306 19.51 8.59 -5.74
N THR A 307 19.19 8.28 -7.01
CA THR A 307 19.65 9.02 -8.17
C THR A 307 18.46 9.61 -8.92
N TRP A 308 18.66 10.72 -9.59
CA TRP A 308 17.59 11.41 -10.33
C TRP A 308 16.99 10.51 -11.44
N TYR A 309 17.78 9.68 -12.11
CA TYR A 309 17.29 8.76 -13.14
C TYR A 309 16.46 7.60 -12.56
N SER A 310 16.79 7.11 -11.36
CA SER A 310 15.95 6.12 -10.68
C SER A 310 14.61 6.69 -10.25
N LEU A 311 14.57 7.97 -9.86
CA LEU A 311 13.32 8.68 -9.56
C LEU A 311 12.46 8.84 -10.83
N VAL A 312 13.06 9.11 -11.99
CA VAL A 312 12.32 9.17 -13.26
C VAL A 312 11.70 7.81 -13.60
N ILE A 313 12.46 6.71 -13.45
CA ILE A 313 11.93 5.35 -13.65
C ILE A 313 10.77 5.08 -12.68
N TYR A 314 10.91 5.47 -11.43
CA TYR A 314 9.87 5.30 -10.41
C TYR A 314 8.59 6.05 -10.77
N VAL A 315 8.71 7.31 -11.19
CA VAL A 315 7.57 8.12 -11.67
C VAL A 315 6.89 7.46 -12.87
N LEU A 316 7.64 7.01 -13.86
CA LEU A 316 7.10 6.34 -15.04
C LEU A 316 6.35 5.06 -14.66
N LEU A 317 6.88 4.28 -13.72
CA LEU A 317 6.21 3.09 -13.20
C LEU A 317 4.91 3.45 -12.46
N ILE A 318 4.90 4.49 -11.63
CA ILE A 318 3.69 4.96 -10.94
C ILE A 318 2.63 5.38 -11.97
N LEU A 319 3.01 6.16 -12.98
CA LEU A 319 2.09 6.57 -14.05
C LEU A 319 1.52 5.34 -14.77
N PHE A 320 2.39 4.43 -15.21
CA PHE A 320 2.00 3.20 -15.89
C PHE A 320 1.03 2.37 -15.04
N PHE A 321 1.38 2.07 -13.79
CA PHE A 321 0.53 1.26 -12.91
C PHE A 321 -0.77 1.97 -12.53
N THR A 322 -0.78 3.29 -12.44
CA THR A 322 -2.02 4.03 -12.15
C THR A 322 -3.01 3.91 -13.31
N PHE A 323 -2.56 4.10 -14.55
CA PHE A 323 -3.41 3.90 -15.73
C PHE A 323 -3.87 2.45 -15.85
N PHE A 324 -2.95 1.53 -15.68
CA PHE A 324 -3.20 0.11 -15.72
C PHE A 324 -4.25 -0.32 -14.71
N TYR A 325 -4.06 0.04 -13.45
CA TYR A 325 -4.92 -0.38 -12.36
C TYR A 325 -6.31 0.28 -12.42
N THR A 326 -6.36 1.54 -12.83
CA THR A 326 -7.64 2.25 -13.01
C THR A 326 -8.52 1.56 -14.05
N LYS A 327 -7.97 1.15 -15.20
CA LYS A 327 -8.71 0.42 -16.24
C LYS A 327 -9.14 -0.98 -15.79
N MET A 328 -8.34 -1.63 -14.95
CA MET A 328 -8.68 -2.93 -14.40
C MET A 328 -9.82 -2.85 -13.37
N GLN A 329 -9.82 -1.80 -12.55
CA GLN A 329 -10.78 -1.63 -11.47
C GLN A 329 -12.13 -1.12 -11.96
N ILE A 330 -12.12 -0.19 -12.91
CA ILE A 330 -13.33 0.38 -13.52
C ILE A 330 -13.36 -0.03 -14.98
N ASN A 331 -14.20 -1.02 -15.31
CA ASN A 331 -14.46 -1.41 -16.69
C ASN A 331 -15.59 -0.55 -17.27
N PRO A 332 -15.30 0.38 -18.22
CA PRO A 332 -16.32 1.29 -18.77
C PRO A 332 -17.47 0.57 -19.47
N GLU A 333 -17.19 -0.61 -20.06
CA GLU A 333 -18.20 -1.43 -20.75
C GLU A 333 -19.22 -2.00 -19.78
N LYS A 334 -18.74 -2.61 -18.67
CA LYS A 334 -19.65 -3.12 -17.62
C LYS A 334 -20.44 -2.01 -16.94
N VAL A 335 -19.84 -0.82 -16.77
CA VAL A 335 -20.54 0.34 -16.19
C VAL A 335 -21.64 0.81 -17.13
N ALA A 336 -21.36 0.94 -18.44
CA ALA A 336 -22.36 1.32 -19.45
C ALA A 336 -23.51 0.29 -19.56
N GLU A 337 -23.18 -1.01 -19.53
CA GLU A 337 -24.16 -2.10 -19.54
C GLU A 337 -25.06 -2.07 -18.28
N ASN A 338 -24.47 -1.87 -17.10
CA ASN A 338 -25.23 -1.76 -15.84
C ASN A 338 -26.17 -0.54 -15.83
N LEU A 339 -25.71 0.61 -16.34
CA LEU A 339 -26.58 1.79 -16.52
C LEU A 339 -27.76 1.47 -17.43
N GLY A 340 -27.51 0.82 -18.58
CA GLY A 340 -28.56 0.39 -19.49
C GLY A 340 -29.56 -0.58 -18.84
N LYS A 341 -29.10 -1.58 -18.11
CA LYS A 341 -29.95 -2.55 -17.40
C LYS A 341 -30.78 -1.91 -16.29
N SER A 342 -30.26 -0.88 -15.64
CA SER A 342 -31.02 -0.13 -14.60
C SER A 342 -31.94 0.96 -15.16
N GLY A 343 -32.07 1.06 -16.49
CA GLY A 343 -32.89 2.12 -17.12
C GLY A 343 -32.35 3.52 -16.89
N SER A 344 -31.05 3.63 -16.61
CA SER A 344 -30.36 4.90 -16.34
C SER A 344 -29.55 5.32 -17.56
N TYR A 345 -29.48 6.61 -17.83
CA TYR A 345 -28.71 7.16 -18.93
C TYR A 345 -27.98 8.45 -18.52
N ILE A 346 -26.91 8.77 -19.23
CA ILE A 346 -26.20 10.05 -19.09
C ILE A 346 -26.87 11.06 -20.03
N PRO A 347 -27.30 12.24 -19.55
CA PRO A 347 -27.90 13.26 -20.41
C PRO A 347 -26.98 13.60 -21.59
N SER A 348 -27.56 13.73 -22.78
CA SER A 348 -26.87 14.05 -24.05
C SER A 348 -25.90 12.96 -24.57
N VAL A 349 -25.92 11.72 -24.01
CA VAL A 349 -25.15 10.60 -24.50
C VAL A 349 -26.06 9.40 -24.75
N ARG A 350 -25.96 8.79 -25.93
CA ARG A 350 -26.77 7.61 -26.26
C ARG A 350 -26.35 6.41 -25.42
N PRO A 351 -27.31 5.63 -24.88
CA PRO A 351 -27.03 4.37 -24.19
C PRO A 351 -26.26 3.39 -25.07
N GLY A 352 -25.32 2.61 -24.47
CA GLY A 352 -24.53 1.61 -25.16
C GLY A 352 -23.10 2.05 -25.41
N THR A 353 -22.60 1.93 -26.64
CA THR A 353 -21.21 2.19 -27.02
C THR A 353 -20.77 3.63 -26.78
N GLU A 354 -21.64 4.62 -27.08
CA GLU A 354 -21.30 6.02 -26.83
C GLU A 354 -21.14 6.32 -25.34
N THR A 355 -21.95 5.70 -24.48
CA THR A 355 -21.82 5.82 -23.01
C THR A 355 -20.49 5.21 -22.53
N LYS A 356 -20.09 4.05 -23.08
CA LYS A 356 -18.79 3.41 -22.81
C LYS A 356 -17.65 4.37 -23.18
N ASP A 357 -17.68 4.94 -24.38
CA ASP A 357 -16.62 5.83 -24.88
C ASP A 357 -16.56 7.14 -24.09
N TYR A 358 -17.70 7.69 -23.70
CA TYR A 358 -17.76 8.86 -22.83
C TYR A 358 -17.12 8.58 -21.46
N ILE A 359 -17.52 7.48 -20.80
CA ILE A 359 -16.96 7.09 -19.49
C ILE A 359 -15.46 6.84 -19.62
N ASN A 360 -14.99 6.14 -20.65
CA ASN A 360 -13.58 5.87 -20.88
C ASN A 360 -12.76 7.16 -21.06
N ARG A 361 -13.29 8.13 -21.82
CA ARG A 361 -12.66 9.45 -21.99
C ARG A 361 -12.56 10.24 -20.70
N VAL A 362 -13.64 10.28 -19.91
CA VAL A 362 -13.63 10.94 -18.61
C VAL A 362 -12.66 10.26 -17.66
N LEU A 363 -12.71 8.93 -17.57
CA LEU A 363 -11.82 8.14 -16.72
C LEU A 363 -10.35 8.38 -17.06
N SER A 364 -9.99 8.35 -18.34
CA SER A 364 -8.59 8.60 -18.78
C SER A 364 -8.12 10.00 -18.38
N ARG A 365 -8.95 11.03 -18.55
CA ARG A 365 -8.58 12.41 -18.15
C ARG A 365 -8.39 12.56 -16.64
N ILE A 366 -9.27 11.95 -15.85
CA ILE A 366 -9.17 11.99 -14.38
C ILE A 366 -7.93 11.22 -13.92
N THR A 367 -7.64 10.08 -14.55
CA THR A 367 -6.48 9.25 -14.22
C THR A 367 -5.17 9.99 -14.45
N VAL A 368 -5.06 10.84 -15.48
CA VAL A 368 -3.87 11.70 -15.67
C VAL A 368 -3.62 12.59 -14.44
N LEU A 369 -4.66 13.30 -13.99
CA LEU A 369 -4.55 14.16 -12.81
C LEU A 369 -4.19 13.36 -11.55
N GLY A 370 -4.86 12.22 -11.33
CA GLY A 370 -4.59 11.33 -10.19
C GLY A 370 -3.18 10.76 -10.22
N SER A 371 -2.70 10.32 -11.39
CA SER A 371 -1.36 9.72 -11.52
C SER A 371 -0.24 10.73 -11.31
N VAL A 372 -0.37 11.95 -11.84
CA VAL A 372 0.61 13.03 -11.61
C VAL A 372 0.65 13.42 -10.13
N ALA A 373 -0.53 13.56 -9.50
CA ALA A 373 -0.61 13.87 -8.09
C ALA A 373 0.03 12.77 -7.22
N LEU A 374 -0.23 11.49 -7.51
CA LEU A 374 0.41 10.36 -6.81
C LEU A 374 1.92 10.35 -7.03
N ALA A 375 2.39 10.63 -8.24
CA ALA A 375 3.82 10.70 -8.55
C ALA A 375 4.53 11.81 -7.75
N ILE A 376 3.93 13.00 -7.67
CA ILE A 376 4.47 14.12 -6.89
C ILE A 376 4.63 13.73 -5.42
N ILE A 377 3.58 13.13 -4.82
CA ILE A 377 3.61 12.73 -3.40
C ILE A 377 4.63 11.60 -3.18
N ALA A 378 4.72 10.63 -4.09
CA ALA A 378 5.60 9.48 -3.97
C ALA A 378 7.09 9.87 -4.09
N VAL A 379 7.40 10.90 -4.88
CA VAL A 379 8.78 11.38 -5.08
C VAL A 379 9.21 12.38 -4.00
N MET A 380 8.28 13.07 -3.37
CA MET A 380 8.56 14.10 -2.36
C MET A 380 9.52 13.65 -1.24
N PRO A 381 9.39 12.44 -0.65
CA PRO A 381 10.32 11.95 0.37
C PRO A 381 11.75 11.79 -0.12
N HIS A 382 11.91 11.47 -1.40
CA HIS A 382 13.22 11.25 -2.01
C HIS A 382 13.91 12.54 -2.43
N ILE A 383 13.13 13.61 -2.68
CA ILE A 383 13.67 14.95 -2.97
C ILE A 383 14.08 15.67 -1.69
N MET A 384 13.41 15.42 -0.57
CA MET A 384 13.69 16.10 0.71
C MET A 384 15.17 16.06 1.15
N PRO A 385 15.86 14.89 1.14
CA PRO A 385 17.27 14.83 1.49
C PRO A 385 18.19 15.56 0.49
N LEU A 386 17.76 15.69 -0.78
CA LEU A 386 18.49 16.41 -1.82
C LEU A 386 18.42 17.93 -1.62
N VAL A 387 17.30 18.43 -1.09
CA VAL A 387 17.08 19.87 -0.84
C VAL A 387 17.61 20.28 0.54
N TRP A 388 17.52 19.40 1.52
CA TRP A 388 17.99 19.59 2.88
C TRP A 388 18.90 18.44 3.31
N PRO A 389 20.22 18.53 3.02
CA PRO A 389 21.18 17.47 3.37
C PRO A 389 21.33 17.23 4.88
N ASP A 390 21.02 18.22 5.70
CA ASP A 390 21.09 18.16 7.17
C ASP A 390 19.95 17.33 7.80
N LEU A 391 18.93 16.95 7.01
CA LEU A 391 17.86 16.10 7.51
C LEU A 391 18.29 14.63 7.51
N PRO A 392 18.15 13.92 8.64
CA PRO A 392 18.43 12.49 8.69
C PRO A 392 17.63 11.71 7.65
N ASN A 393 18.25 10.74 7.00
CA ASN A 393 17.59 9.87 5.99
C ASN A 393 16.34 9.16 6.55
N SER A 394 16.27 8.94 7.86
CA SER A 394 15.10 8.40 8.55
C SER A 394 13.84 9.26 8.43
N MET A 395 13.99 10.58 8.22
CA MET A 395 12.86 11.49 8.00
C MET A 395 12.32 11.47 6.57
N ALA A 396 13.18 11.18 5.58
CA ALA A 396 12.80 11.11 4.17
C ALA A 396 11.75 10.02 3.88
N LEU A 397 11.74 8.96 4.67
CA LEU A 397 10.92 7.77 4.45
C LEU A 397 9.44 7.91 4.84
N GLY A 398 9.08 8.97 5.55
CA GLY A 398 7.71 9.19 6.03
C GLY A 398 6.65 9.36 4.92
N GLY A 399 7.02 9.96 3.77
CA GLY A 399 6.04 10.38 2.76
C GLY A 399 5.32 9.24 2.04
N THR A 400 6.02 8.22 1.56
CA THR A 400 5.38 7.05 0.90
C THR A 400 4.52 6.26 1.88
N GLY A 401 4.99 6.10 3.12
CA GLY A 401 4.22 5.49 4.21
C GLY A 401 2.93 6.26 4.50
N MET A 402 2.99 7.60 4.48
CA MET A 402 1.81 8.44 4.70
C MET A 402 0.74 8.28 3.64
N ILE A 403 1.11 8.13 2.37
CA ILE A 403 0.14 7.87 1.29
C ILE A 403 -0.63 6.59 1.61
N ILE A 404 0.08 5.55 2.05
CA ILE A 404 -0.51 4.24 2.38
C ILE A 404 -1.43 4.38 3.61
N VAL A 405 -0.95 5.00 4.69
CA VAL A 405 -1.72 5.17 5.94
C VAL A 405 -3.01 5.96 5.68
N VAL A 406 -2.91 7.12 5.04
CA VAL A 406 -4.07 7.98 4.76
C VAL A 406 -5.04 7.30 3.78
N GLY A 407 -4.51 6.67 2.72
CA GLY A 407 -5.34 5.96 1.73
C GLY A 407 -6.13 4.82 2.35
N VAL A 408 -5.46 3.96 3.13
CA VAL A 408 -6.10 2.83 3.83
C VAL A 408 -7.08 3.31 4.88
N ALA A 409 -6.76 4.37 5.64
CA ALA A 409 -7.67 4.95 6.62
C ALA A 409 -8.97 5.47 5.96
N ILE A 410 -8.88 6.21 4.84
CA ILE A 410 -10.04 6.71 4.10
C ILE A 410 -10.89 5.55 3.58
N GLU A 411 -10.26 4.52 2.99
CA GLU A 411 -10.95 3.34 2.47
C GLU A 411 -11.69 2.59 3.58
N THR A 412 -11.03 2.41 4.74
CA THR A 412 -11.60 1.78 5.92
C THR A 412 -12.80 2.54 6.47
N VAL A 413 -12.69 3.88 6.58
CA VAL A 413 -13.81 4.74 7.02
C VAL A 413 -14.99 4.63 6.06
N ARG A 414 -14.77 4.64 4.75
CA ARG A 414 -15.83 4.47 3.74
C ARG A 414 -16.51 3.11 3.85
N GLN A 415 -15.74 2.04 4.08
CA GLN A 415 -16.31 0.70 4.26
C GLN A 415 -17.18 0.62 5.51
N VAL A 416 -16.72 1.21 6.62
CA VAL A 416 -17.52 1.29 7.87
C VAL A 416 -18.81 2.08 7.65
N GLN A 417 -18.73 3.21 6.95
CA GLN A 417 -19.94 4.00 6.60
C GLN A 417 -20.91 3.19 5.76
N GLY A 418 -20.43 2.44 4.76
CA GLY A 418 -21.26 1.54 3.97
C GLY A 418 -21.98 0.48 4.81
N LEU A 419 -21.27 -0.14 5.75
CA LEU A 419 -21.83 -1.14 6.67
C LEU A 419 -22.93 -0.54 7.59
N ILE A 420 -22.72 0.69 8.08
CA ILE A 420 -23.72 1.40 8.90
C ILE A 420 -24.98 1.68 8.08
N THR A 421 -24.81 2.20 6.86
CA THR A 421 -25.94 2.54 5.98
C THR A 421 -26.75 1.29 5.61
N GLN A 422 -26.07 0.20 5.22
CA GLN A 422 -26.73 -1.06 4.87
C GLN A 422 -27.60 -1.60 6.01
N LYS A 423 -27.12 -1.50 7.27
CA LYS A 423 -27.90 -1.97 8.43
C LYS A 423 -29.04 -1.04 8.81
N SER A 424 -28.90 0.28 8.60
CA SER A 424 -30.01 1.21 8.82
C SER A 424 -31.19 0.89 7.90
N TYR A 425 -30.92 0.57 6.63
CA TYR A 425 -31.97 0.14 5.70
C TYR A 425 -32.62 -1.19 6.11
N LYS A 426 -31.80 -2.18 6.53
CA LYS A 426 -32.36 -3.48 6.95
C LYS A 426 -33.29 -3.36 8.16
N LYS A 427 -32.95 -2.54 9.14
CA LYS A 427 -33.80 -2.27 10.31
C LYS A 427 -35.12 -1.59 9.93
N TYR A 428 -35.12 -0.72 8.91
CA TYR A 428 -36.33 -0.03 8.45
C TYR A 428 -37.33 -0.94 7.71
N TYR A 429 -36.90 -2.12 7.24
CA TYR A 429 -37.75 -3.11 6.59
C TYR A 429 -38.14 -4.27 7.52
N GLU A 430 -37.54 -4.40 8.69
CA GLU A 430 -37.86 -5.44 9.68
C GLU A 430 -38.78 -4.92 10.81
N ASP A 431 -38.88 -3.59 11.00
CA ASP A 431 -39.89 -2.89 11.83
C ASP A 431 -41.10 -2.47 10.97
#